data_6c79b062db264460fc6991789092ab6e
#
_entry.id   6c79b062db264460fc6991789092ab6e
#
_cell.length_a   1.000
_cell.length_b   1.000
_cell.length_c   1.000
_cell.angle_alpha   90.00
_cell.angle_beta   90.00
_cell.angle_gamma   90.00
#
_symmetry.space_group_name_H-M   'P 1'
#
loop_
_entity.id
_entity.type
_entity.pdbx_description
1 polymer ?
#
loop_
_entity_poly.entity_id
_entity_poly.type
_entity_poly.pdbx_seq_one_letter_code
_entity_poly.pdbx_strand_id
1 'polypeptide(L)'
;MASEDDEFTTLFQDFYPSLCRFLECLLGGRIALAQDLAQESFLRLHRSAWGTLPPGEARFWLYRVARNFAINEFRKGQTRTKFFDRVVEVMTPRSRNPEEEYEAKERQQLVLEMWQSLPEDQRVALLLREQEQLSYREIGTVLNISESKVKIDIFRARTALREDWTRRSRAQSSGRH
;
A
#
# COMPACT_ATOMS: atom_id res chain seq x y z
N MET A 1 29.77 13.64 -15.13
CA MET A 1 29.39 13.20 -13.79
C MET A 1 28.09 13.91 -13.46
N ALA A 2 27.02 13.16 -13.21
CA ALA A 2 25.78 13.77 -12.72
C ALA A 2 26.08 14.39 -11.33
N SER A 3 25.52 15.56 -11.05
CA SER A 3 25.64 16.13 -9.72
C SER A 3 24.75 15.33 -8.73
N GLU A 4 25.05 15.42 -7.43
CA GLU A 4 24.18 14.80 -6.40
C GLU A 4 22.73 15.29 -6.51
N ASP A 5 22.52 16.53 -6.93
CA ASP A 5 21.21 17.11 -7.17
C ASP A 5 20.52 16.50 -8.40
N ASP A 6 21.27 16.15 -9.47
CA ASP A 6 20.73 15.49 -10.66
C ASP A 6 20.28 14.05 -10.32
N GLU A 7 21.09 13.34 -9.52
CA GLU A 7 20.75 11.98 -9.06
C GLU A 7 19.51 11.98 -8.16
N PHE A 8 19.41 12.93 -7.23
CA PHE A 8 18.24 13.08 -6.38
C PHE A 8 16.99 13.42 -7.20
N THR A 9 17.11 14.33 -8.17
CA THR A 9 16.02 14.73 -9.05
C THR A 9 15.52 13.53 -9.87
N THR A 10 16.45 12.72 -10.39
CA THR A 10 16.10 11.49 -11.13
C THR A 10 15.35 10.51 -10.22
N LEU A 11 15.87 10.25 -9.01
CA LEU A 11 15.19 9.39 -8.04
C LEU A 11 13.77 9.92 -7.72
N PHE A 12 13.62 11.22 -7.54
CA PHE A 12 12.33 11.83 -7.27
C PHE A 12 11.35 11.61 -8.43
N GLN A 13 11.76 11.90 -9.66
CA GLN A 13 10.90 11.77 -10.84
C GLN A 13 10.47 10.31 -11.06
N ASP A 14 11.39 9.38 -10.93
CA ASP A 14 11.13 7.96 -11.19
C ASP A 14 10.31 7.30 -10.07
N PHE A 15 10.53 7.69 -8.82
CA PHE A 15 10.02 6.96 -7.67
C PHE A 15 8.84 7.61 -6.95
N TYR A 16 8.67 8.93 -7.06
CA TYR A 16 7.58 9.66 -6.41
C TYR A 16 6.19 9.11 -6.75
N PRO A 17 5.87 8.79 -8.04
CA PRO A 17 4.55 8.24 -8.37
C PRO A 17 4.29 6.89 -7.71
N SER A 18 5.29 6.02 -7.60
CA SER A 18 5.17 4.71 -6.93
C SER A 18 4.95 4.88 -5.43
N LEU A 19 5.71 5.77 -4.80
CA LEU A 19 5.56 6.05 -3.37
C LEU A 19 4.18 6.64 -3.03
N CYS A 20 3.65 7.52 -3.89
CA CYS A 20 2.29 8.05 -3.74
C CYS A 20 1.25 6.95 -3.80
N ARG A 21 1.31 6.05 -4.80
CA ARG A 21 0.38 4.92 -4.92
C ARG A 21 0.46 3.98 -3.72
N PHE A 22 1.67 3.66 -3.26
CA PHE A 22 1.87 2.86 -2.05
C PHE A 22 1.20 3.49 -0.83
N LEU A 23 1.44 4.77 -0.59
CA LEU A 23 0.83 5.52 0.51
C LEU A 23 -0.69 5.65 0.35
N GLU A 24 -1.17 5.87 -0.86
CA GLU A 24 -2.59 5.92 -1.17
C GLU A 24 -3.28 4.61 -0.79
N CYS A 25 -2.71 3.48 -1.16
CA CYS A 25 -3.20 2.16 -0.76
C CYS A 25 -3.15 1.94 0.75
N LEU A 26 -2.08 2.37 1.44
CA LEU A 26 -1.99 2.29 2.90
C LEU A 26 -3.00 3.18 3.62
N LEU A 27 -3.13 4.42 3.16
CA LEU A 27 -3.94 5.46 3.80
C LEU A 27 -5.40 5.40 3.39
N GLY A 28 -5.73 4.46 2.55
CA GLY A 28 -7.08 4.30 2.26
C GLY A 28 -7.65 5.27 1.22
N GLY A 29 -6.92 5.55 0.13
CA GLY A 29 -7.34 6.45 -0.94
C GLY A 29 -7.29 7.94 -0.57
N ARG A 30 -6.67 8.31 0.53
CA ARG A 30 -6.47 9.70 0.94
C ARG A 30 -5.32 10.33 0.15
N ILE A 31 -5.60 10.70 -1.11
CA ILE A 31 -4.59 11.12 -2.09
C ILE A 31 -3.79 12.33 -1.61
N ALA A 32 -4.48 13.39 -1.19
CA ALA A 32 -3.80 14.60 -0.74
C ALA A 32 -2.81 14.29 0.39
N LEU A 33 -3.25 13.49 1.38
CA LEU A 33 -2.37 13.05 2.46
C LEU A 33 -1.23 12.14 1.97
N ALA A 34 -1.50 11.24 1.02
CA ALA A 34 -0.47 10.38 0.44
C ALA A 34 0.61 11.20 -0.28
N GLN A 35 0.21 12.22 -1.02
CA GLN A 35 1.12 13.15 -1.68
C GLN A 35 1.95 13.96 -0.67
N ASP A 36 1.32 14.47 0.37
CA ASP A 36 2.01 15.22 1.44
C ASP A 36 3.05 14.34 2.15
N LEU A 37 2.68 13.10 2.50
CA LEU A 37 3.60 12.18 3.16
C LEU A 37 4.71 11.67 2.22
N ALA A 38 4.43 11.54 0.93
CA ALA A 38 5.45 11.21 -0.06
C ALA A 38 6.48 12.36 -0.15
N GLN A 39 6.02 13.60 -0.27
CA GLN A 39 6.90 14.78 -0.29
C GLN A 39 7.74 14.88 0.99
N GLU A 40 7.12 14.72 2.15
CA GLU A 40 7.82 14.75 3.44
C GLU A 40 8.87 13.63 3.54
N SER A 41 8.59 12.45 2.98
CA SER A 41 9.55 11.35 2.93
C SER A 41 10.77 11.70 2.10
N PHE A 42 10.60 12.33 0.94
CA PHE A 42 11.70 12.80 0.11
C PHE A 42 12.48 13.96 0.74
N LEU A 43 11.78 14.91 1.35
CA LEU A 43 12.44 16.01 2.09
C LEU A 43 13.30 15.47 3.23
N ARG A 44 12.80 14.46 3.93
CA ARG A 44 13.53 13.81 5.01
C ARG A 44 14.74 13.02 4.49
N LEU A 45 14.60 12.34 3.34
CA LEU A 45 15.72 11.67 2.69
C LEU A 45 16.83 12.68 2.36
N HIS A 46 16.47 13.76 1.69
CA HIS A 46 17.42 14.80 1.29
C HIS A 46 18.18 15.40 2.48
N ARG A 47 17.47 15.69 3.57
CA ARG A 47 18.06 16.35 4.74
C ARG A 47 18.90 15.44 5.63
N SER A 48 18.60 14.15 5.68
CA SER A 48 19.16 13.28 6.73
C SER A 48 19.87 12.04 6.25
N ALA A 49 19.66 11.59 5.03
CA ALA A 49 20.18 10.31 4.57
C ALA A 49 20.75 10.33 3.15
N TRP A 50 20.42 11.33 2.34
CA TRP A 50 20.93 11.44 0.97
C TRP A 50 22.47 11.57 0.99
N GLY A 51 23.14 10.86 0.10
CA GLY A 51 24.61 10.84 0.06
C GLY A 51 25.27 9.91 1.11
N THR A 52 24.52 9.45 2.12
CA THR A 52 25.04 8.51 3.14
C THR A 52 24.57 7.08 2.95
N LEU A 53 23.51 6.88 2.16
CA LEU A 53 22.97 5.55 1.89
C LEU A 53 23.79 4.84 0.79
N PRO A 54 23.95 3.51 0.89
CA PRO A 54 24.51 2.72 -0.20
C PRO A 54 23.69 2.89 -1.48
N PRO A 55 24.31 2.75 -2.67
CA PRO A 55 23.62 2.80 -3.95
C PRO A 55 22.40 1.87 -3.99
N GLY A 56 21.26 2.37 -4.42
CA GLY A 56 20.00 1.63 -4.53
C GLY A 56 19.20 1.45 -3.24
N GLU A 57 19.74 1.83 -2.08
CA GLU A 57 19.05 1.70 -0.78
C GLU A 57 18.02 2.82 -0.52
N ALA A 58 18.13 3.93 -1.22
CA ALA A 58 17.26 5.10 -1.01
C ALA A 58 15.76 4.77 -1.17
N ARG A 59 15.40 3.91 -2.15
CA ARG A 59 14.00 3.48 -2.35
C ARG A 59 13.45 2.68 -1.17
N PHE A 60 14.25 1.80 -0.57
CA PHE A 60 13.81 1.00 0.60
C PHE A 60 13.68 1.89 1.84
N TRP A 61 14.58 2.84 1.98
CA TRP A 61 14.53 3.84 3.02
C TRP A 61 13.25 4.70 2.90
N LEU A 62 12.91 5.14 1.68
CA LEU A 62 11.68 5.90 1.40
C LEU A 62 10.43 5.11 1.77
N TYR A 63 10.30 3.83 1.37
CA TYR A 63 9.18 2.98 1.77
C TYR A 63 9.07 2.84 3.29
N ARG A 64 10.19 2.66 3.98
CA ARG A 64 10.22 2.55 5.45
C ARG A 64 9.73 3.83 6.12
N VAL A 65 10.20 4.98 5.69
CA VAL A 65 9.80 6.27 6.25
C VAL A 65 8.35 6.57 5.93
N ALA A 66 7.93 6.40 4.70
CA ALA A 66 6.56 6.62 4.26
C ALA A 66 5.57 5.72 5.03
N ARG A 67 5.90 4.42 5.21
CA ARG A 67 5.13 3.51 6.07
C ARG A 67 4.99 4.06 7.49
N ASN A 68 6.09 4.48 8.10
CA ASN A 68 6.07 5.00 9.47
C ASN A 68 5.19 6.25 9.59
N PHE A 69 5.22 7.14 8.60
CA PHE A 69 4.32 8.28 8.56
C PHE A 69 2.86 7.85 8.46
N ALA A 70 2.54 6.92 7.56
CA ALA A 70 1.18 6.40 7.42
C ALA A 70 0.66 5.77 8.72
N ILE A 71 1.48 4.97 9.41
CA ILE A 71 1.13 4.37 10.70
C ILE A 71 0.85 5.43 11.75
N ASN A 72 1.67 6.46 11.82
CA ASN A 72 1.47 7.55 12.76
C ASN A 72 0.15 8.30 12.51
N GLU A 73 -0.23 8.49 11.25
CA GLU A 73 -1.52 9.08 10.89
C GLU A 73 -2.71 8.19 11.31
N PHE A 74 -2.59 6.87 11.19
CA PHE A 74 -3.62 5.96 11.72
C PHE A 74 -3.74 6.06 13.25
N ARG A 75 -2.62 6.14 13.96
CA ARG A 75 -2.61 6.25 15.44
C ARG A 75 -3.19 7.56 15.94
N LYS A 76 -3.09 8.64 15.17
CA LYS A 76 -3.72 9.93 15.50
C LYS A 76 -5.24 9.92 15.37
N GLY A 77 -5.85 8.79 15.01
CA GLY A 77 -7.31 8.65 14.95
C GLY A 77 -7.98 9.41 13.79
N GLN A 78 -7.23 9.83 12.80
CA GLN A 78 -7.80 10.43 11.60
C GLN A 78 -8.35 9.38 10.63
N THR A 79 -9.50 8.96 10.97
CA THR A 79 -10.73 8.59 10.27
C THR A 79 -10.72 7.74 9.00
N ARG A 80 -11.38 6.67 9.17
CA ARG A 80 -11.94 5.55 8.43
C ARG A 80 -12.73 5.82 7.13
N THR A 81 -12.98 7.04 6.63
CA THR A 81 -14.23 7.25 5.88
C THR A 81 -14.14 7.61 4.39
N LYS A 82 -12.99 7.75 3.74
CA LYS A 82 -12.91 8.13 2.31
C LYS A 82 -11.98 7.28 1.44
N PHE A 83 -11.69 6.11 1.90
CA PHE A 83 -10.74 5.19 1.26
C PHE A 83 -11.26 4.50 0.02
N PHE A 84 -12.54 4.34 -0.04
CA PHE A 84 -13.24 3.35 -0.82
C PHE A 84 -13.23 3.55 -2.32
N ASP A 85 -13.47 4.76 -2.76
CA ASP A 85 -13.80 4.98 -4.17
C ASP A 85 -12.61 4.74 -5.12
N ARG A 86 -11.41 4.75 -4.62
CA ARG A 86 -10.20 4.75 -5.45
C ARG A 86 -9.37 3.48 -5.50
N VAL A 87 -9.29 2.70 -4.44
CA VAL A 87 -8.67 1.35 -4.51
C VAL A 87 -9.44 0.50 -5.50
N VAL A 88 -10.68 0.82 -5.64
CA VAL A 88 -11.65 0.16 -6.50
C VAL A 88 -11.62 0.64 -7.93
N GLU A 89 -11.42 1.92 -8.16
CA GLU A 89 -11.23 2.45 -9.51
C GLU A 89 -10.00 1.83 -10.18
N VAL A 90 -9.00 1.45 -9.40
CA VAL A 90 -7.79 0.75 -9.88
C VAL A 90 -8.02 -0.76 -10.05
N MET A 91 -8.93 -1.37 -9.27
CA MET A 91 -9.17 -2.81 -9.30
C MET A 91 -10.41 -3.26 -10.09
N THR A 92 -11.28 -2.36 -10.54
CA THR A 92 -12.47 -2.73 -11.29
C THR A 92 -12.60 -1.96 -12.61
N PRO A 93 -12.84 -2.65 -13.76
CA PRO A 93 -13.16 -1.99 -15.01
C PRO A 93 -14.50 -1.22 -14.86
N ARG A 94 -14.58 0.00 -15.37
CA ARG A 94 -15.83 0.77 -15.42
C ARG A 94 -16.87 -0.01 -16.23
N SER A 95 -17.94 -0.42 -15.57
CA SER A 95 -19.14 -0.93 -16.24
C SER A 95 -20.10 0.21 -16.56
N ARG A 96 -20.84 0.08 -17.68
CA ARG A 96 -21.81 1.08 -18.16
C ARG A 96 -23.25 0.83 -17.70
N ASN A 97 -23.47 -0.19 -16.86
CA ASN A 97 -24.81 -0.59 -16.41
C ASN A 97 -25.01 -0.25 -14.91
N PRO A 98 -26.09 0.45 -14.49
CA PRO A 98 -26.34 0.79 -13.09
C PRO A 98 -26.43 -0.40 -12.12
N GLU A 99 -26.95 -1.56 -12.54
CA GLU A 99 -27.01 -2.77 -11.73
C GLU A 99 -25.61 -3.36 -11.51
N GLU A 100 -24.78 -3.38 -12.56
CA GLU A 100 -23.38 -3.80 -12.49
C GLU A 100 -22.55 -2.84 -11.64
N GLU A 101 -22.88 -1.56 -11.65
CA GLU A 101 -22.21 -0.53 -10.84
C GLU A 101 -22.52 -0.71 -9.34
N TYR A 102 -23.76 -1.08 -8.99
CA TYR A 102 -24.13 -1.37 -7.60
C TYR A 102 -23.42 -2.64 -7.10
N GLU A 103 -23.46 -3.72 -7.87
CA GLU A 103 -22.74 -4.97 -7.54
C GLU A 103 -21.23 -4.76 -7.46
N ALA A 104 -20.67 -3.91 -8.31
CA ALA A 104 -19.27 -3.55 -8.27
C ALA A 104 -18.93 -2.81 -6.98
N LYS A 105 -19.76 -1.86 -6.53
CA LYS A 105 -19.58 -1.13 -5.27
C LYS A 105 -19.67 -2.04 -4.05
N GLU A 106 -20.64 -2.95 -4.00
CA GLU A 106 -20.74 -3.94 -2.90
C GLU A 106 -19.52 -4.86 -2.84
N ARG A 107 -19.09 -5.39 -3.98
CA ARG A 107 -17.89 -6.24 -4.08
C ARG A 107 -16.64 -5.50 -3.64
N GLN A 108 -16.59 -4.26 -3.94
CA GLN A 108 -15.58 -3.28 -3.64
C GLN A 108 -15.48 -3.03 -2.13
N GLN A 109 -16.62 -2.74 -1.49
CA GLN A 109 -16.74 -2.56 -0.06
C GLN A 109 -16.19 -3.81 0.67
N LEU A 110 -16.58 -4.97 0.17
CA LEU A 110 -16.19 -6.25 0.69
C LEU A 110 -14.66 -6.46 0.68
N VAL A 111 -14.03 -6.21 -0.47
CA VAL A 111 -12.57 -6.36 -0.61
C VAL A 111 -11.83 -5.45 0.35
N LEU A 112 -12.33 -4.26 0.60
CA LEU A 112 -11.67 -3.35 1.49
C LEU A 112 -11.82 -3.73 2.97
N GLU A 113 -12.99 -4.18 3.39
CA GLU A 113 -13.18 -4.70 4.75
C GLU A 113 -12.22 -5.86 5.01
N MET A 114 -12.09 -6.76 4.03
CA MET A 114 -11.13 -7.85 4.08
C MET A 114 -9.69 -7.35 4.18
N TRP A 115 -9.34 -6.34 3.38
CA TRP A 115 -8.02 -5.70 3.42
C TRP A 115 -7.73 -5.05 4.77
N GLN A 116 -8.70 -4.34 5.33
CA GLN A 116 -8.58 -3.67 6.62
C GLN A 116 -8.52 -4.66 7.80
N SER A 117 -9.07 -5.87 7.64
CA SER A 117 -9.01 -6.91 8.66
C SER A 117 -7.61 -7.51 8.84
N LEU A 118 -6.72 -7.35 7.84
CA LEU A 118 -5.36 -7.85 7.93
C LEU A 118 -4.55 -7.07 8.98
N PRO A 119 -3.70 -7.74 9.76
CA PRO A 119 -2.67 -7.08 10.56
C PRO A 119 -1.80 -6.18 9.67
N GLU A 120 -1.39 -5.04 10.22
CA GLU A 120 -0.68 -4.00 9.46
C GLU A 120 0.57 -4.51 8.73
N ASP A 121 1.44 -5.26 9.42
CA ASP A 121 2.67 -5.80 8.81
C ASP A 121 2.37 -6.76 7.65
N GLN A 122 1.32 -7.58 7.78
CA GLN A 122 0.88 -8.48 6.71
C GLN A 122 0.35 -7.71 5.51
N ARG A 123 -0.41 -6.66 5.76
CA ARG A 123 -0.95 -5.76 4.72
C ARG A 123 0.17 -5.05 3.98
N VAL A 124 1.13 -4.47 4.70
CA VAL A 124 2.28 -3.78 4.10
C VAL A 124 3.15 -4.74 3.30
N ALA A 125 3.47 -5.92 3.86
CA ALA A 125 4.27 -6.92 3.16
C ALA A 125 3.60 -7.39 1.86
N LEU A 126 2.28 -7.62 1.90
CA LEU A 126 1.52 -8.02 0.70
C LEU A 126 1.50 -6.90 -0.34
N LEU A 127 1.30 -5.65 0.06
CA LEU A 127 1.29 -4.49 -0.83
C LEU A 127 2.65 -4.31 -1.53
N LEU A 128 3.75 -4.35 -0.79
CA LEU A 128 5.09 -4.26 -1.35
C LEU A 128 5.39 -5.40 -2.32
N ARG A 129 4.83 -6.59 -2.07
CA ARG A 129 5.00 -7.74 -2.97
C ARG A 129 4.18 -7.63 -4.25
N GLU A 130 2.88 -7.30 -4.13
CA GLU A 130 1.94 -7.37 -5.26
C GLU A 130 2.00 -6.10 -6.12
N GLN A 131 2.12 -4.94 -5.51
CA GLN A 131 2.12 -3.66 -6.22
C GLN A 131 3.53 -3.25 -6.66
N GLU A 132 4.50 -3.35 -5.76
CA GLU A 132 5.86 -2.87 -6.01
C GLU A 132 6.81 -3.97 -6.50
N GLN A 133 6.33 -5.21 -6.56
CA GLN A 133 7.08 -6.38 -7.05
C GLN A 133 8.40 -6.63 -6.32
N LEU A 134 8.52 -6.17 -5.07
CA LEU A 134 9.72 -6.37 -4.28
C LEU A 134 9.93 -7.86 -3.95
N SER A 135 11.18 -8.28 -3.92
CA SER A 135 11.56 -9.61 -3.42
C SER A 135 11.32 -9.70 -1.90
N TYR A 136 11.22 -10.90 -1.37
CA TYR A 136 11.05 -11.11 0.08
C TYR A 136 12.21 -10.51 0.89
N ARG A 137 13.43 -10.55 0.33
CA ARG A 137 14.61 -9.95 0.94
C ARG A 137 14.48 -8.42 1.00
N GLU A 138 14.08 -7.77 -0.09
CA GLU A 138 13.87 -6.33 -0.17
C GLU A 138 12.76 -5.87 0.79
N ILE A 139 11.65 -6.62 0.84
CA ILE A 139 10.57 -6.37 1.82
C ILE A 139 11.10 -6.49 3.25
N GLY A 140 11.93 -7.50 3.52
CA GLY A 140 12.58 -7.66 4.81
C GLY A 140 13.44 -6.44 5.18
N THR A 141 14.16 -5.88 4.22
CA THR A 141 14.92 -4.64 4.38
C THR A 141 14.01 -3.44 4.70
N VAL A 142 12.90 -3.28 3.98
CA VAL A 142 11.92 -2.21 4.23
C VAL A 142 11.31 -2.32 5.62
N LEU A 143 10.87 -3.52 6.00
CA LEU A 143 10.15 -3.76 7.27
C LEU A 143 11.07 -3.99 8.47
N ASN A 144 12.38 -4.14 8.24
CA ASN A 144 13.37 -4.52 9.24
C ASN A 144 13.02 -5.85 9.94
N ILE A 145 12.66 -6.85 9.15
CA ILE A 145 12.34 -8.22 9.59
C ILE A 145 13.06 -9.25 8.71
N SER A 146 13.15 -10.49 9.17
CA SER A 146 13.77 -11.57 8.40
C SER A 146 12.95 -11.92 7.15
N GLU A 147 13.62 -12.40 6.10
CA GLU A 147 12.96 -12.91 4.88
C GLU A 147 11.95 -14.02 5.19
N SER A 148 12.28 -14.90 6.14
CA SER A 148 11.35 -15.95 6.60
C SER A 148 10.09 -15.40 7.21
N LYS A 149 10.19 -14.31 8.00
CA LYS A 149 9.02 -13.61 8.56
C LYS A 149 8.16 -13.00 7.46
N VAL A 150 8.78 -12.36 6.45
CA VAL A 150 8.06 -11.82 5.28
C VAL A 150 7.26 -12.91 4.56
N LYS A 151 7.88 -14.06 4.30
CA LYS A 151 7.20 -15.21 3.66
C LYS A 151 5.96 -15.66 4.46
N ILE A 152 6.10 -15.75 5.77
CA ILE A 152 5.01 -16.14 6.67
C ILE A 152 3.90 -15.09 6.64
N ASP A 153 4.23 -13.80 6.72
CA ASP A 153 3.25 -12.72 6.75
C ASP A 153 2.47 -12.63 5.44
N ILE A 154 3.13 -12.74 4.30
CA ILE A 154 2.47 -12.77 2.98
C ILE A 154 1.59 -14.03 2.84
N PHE A 155 2.06 -15.19 3.26
CA PHE A 155 1.26 -16.42 3.24
C PHE A 155 0.00 -16.28 4.10
N ARG A 156 0.13 -15.77 5.33
CA ARG A 156 -0.99 -15.54 6.24
C ARG A 156 -1.99 -14.52 5.68
N ALA A 157 -1.49 -13.41 5.10
CA ALA A 157 -2.32 -12.42 4.46
C ALA A 157 -3.17 -13.01 3.32
N ARG A 158 -2.53 -13.74 2.42
CA ARG A 158 -3.22 -14.40 1.29
C ARG A 158 -4.23 -15.43 1.76
N THR A 159 -3.90 -16.20 2.79
CA THR A 159 -4.80 -17.21 3.35
C THR A 159 -6.01 -16.54 4.00
N ALA A 160 -5.81 -15.53 4.84
CA ALA A 160 -6.90 -14.80 5.48
C ALA A 160 -7.85 -14.15 4.47
N LEU A 161 -7.32 -13.53 3.41
CA LEU A 161 -8.14 -12.93 2.35
C LEU A 161 -8.94 -14.00 1.60
N ARG A 162 -8.34 -15.16 1.29
CA ARG A 162 -9.03 -16.26 0.61
C ARG A 162 -10.15 -16.85 1.46
N GLU A 163 -9.90 -17.09 2.72
CA GLU A 163 -10.88 -17.64 3.65
C GLU A 163 -12.05 -16.68 3.88
N ASP A 164 -11.75 -15.39 4.07
CA ASP A 164 -12.79 -14.38 4.24
C ASP A 164 -13.64 -14.22 2.98
N TRP A 165 -13.02 -14.19 1.80
CA TRP A 165 -13.72 -14.18 0.53
C TRP A 165 -14.68 -15.38 0.39
N THR A 166 -14.19 -16.59 0.65
CA THR A 166 -14.98 -17.82 0.56
C THR A 166 -16.17 -17.80 1.51
N ARG A 167 -15.97 -17.37 2.74
CA ARG A 167 -17.03 -17.25 3.75
C ARG A 167 -18.14 -16.29 3.32
N ARG A 168 -17.77 -15.11 2.83
CA ARG A 168 -18.69 -14.06 2.41
C ARG A 168 -19.43 -14.42 1.13
N SER A 169 -18.77 -15.05 0.16
CA SER A 169 -19.40 -15.54 -1.07
C SER A 169 -20.47 -16.61 -0.80
N ARG A 170 -20.23 -17.49 0.18
CA ARG A 170 -21.22 -18.49 0.61
C ARG A 170 -22.42 -17.85 1.29
N ALA A 171 -22.22 -16.84 2.13
CA ALA A 171 -23.30 -16.13 2.81
C ALA A 171 -24.23 -15.40 1.81
N GLN A 172 -23.67 -14.80 0.78
CA GLN A 172 -24.46 -14.15 -0.29
C GLN A 172 -25.27 -15.16 -1.13
N SER A 173 -24.72 -16.35 -1.38
CA SER A 173 -25.43 -17.40 -2.10
C SER A 173 -26.60 -18.00 -1.30
N SER A 174 -26.51 -18.01 0.03
CA SER A 174 -27.56 -18.56 0.92
C SER A 174 -28.70 -17.58 1.20
N GLY A 175 -28.52 -16.28 0.96
CA GLY A 175 -29.54 -15.25 1.18
C GLY A 175 -30.43 -14.95 -0.03
N ARG A 176 -30.22 -15.61 -1.16
CA ARG A 176 -31.00 -15.45 -2.42
C ARG A 176 -32.09 -16.52 -2.63
N HIS A 177 -32.50 -17.23 -1.58
CA HIS A 177 -33.64 -18.18 -1.61
C HIS A 177 -34.83 -17.68 -0.81
#